data_966ffcd3e7865d4ce12549964030dd3b
#
_entry.id   966ffcd3e7865d4ce12549964030dd3b
#
_cell.length_a   1.000
_cell.length_b   1.000
_cell.length_c   1.000
_cell.angle_alpha   90.00
_cell.angle_beta   90.00
_cell.angle_gamma   90.00
#
_symmetry.space_group_name_H-M   'P 1'
#
loop_
_entity.id
_entity.type
_entity.pdbx_description
1 polymer ?
#
loop_
_entity_poly.entity_id
_entity_poly.type
_entity_poly.pdbx_seq_one_letter_code
_entity_poly.pdbx_strand_id
1 'polypeptide(L)'
;MLKITDIQELREKVAHKEEIRESTLSADLTSFCYMISAENTFDNPWARECRGIVFDSAGKVCSRPLHKFFNVNEREETRAENLDWANVVRVMDKRDGSMIHPVKMSDGSIRLKSKKSFDSDVAKAATSWVIREFEAGRKGVNDILSKLVLDIDCTPIFEWTAPDARIVLPYEQPELRLLHIRDNEDGNYWSLSALVRIAEEYNIKMVDEVDEFWWKMGGEGLPATREFNIDKMLEAAKTREGIEGWVIQFSNGEMVKLKTDWYMKRHKAMTFLRERDIADLVLTEGIDDLKALLIGDGVNIQQILDIEARVIEDIRNIERNTKAVCTQHDFMLDRKTFVQKFREKAGPYFGLLMNLYSGKTADYRYFFEKNMLKQNYGLGQLTLIPSVAEGE
;
A
#
# COMPACT_ATOMS: atom_id res chain seq x y z
N MET A 1 24.93 -6.17 6.48
CA MET A 1 24.09 -5.11 5.87
C MET A 1 24.98 -3.98 5.33
N LEU A 2 24.42 -3.01 4.58
CA LEU A 2 25.17 -1.88 4.08
C LEU A 2 25.54 -0.90 5.19
N LYS A 3 26.82 -0.53 5.32
CA LYS A 3 27.25 0.55 6.21
C LYS A 3 27.11 1.89 5.47
N ILE A 4 26.47 2.89 6.12
CA ILE A 4 26.36 4.26 5.60
C ILE A 4 26.93 5.19 6.66
N THR A 5 28.02 5.86 6.32
CA THR A 5 28.79 6.68 7.27
C THR A 5 28.42 8.16 7.17
N ASP A 6 27.97 8.61 5.99
CA ASP A 6 27.68 10.02 5.73
C ASP A 6 26.62 10.21 4.65
N ILE A 7 25.88 11.29 4.75
CA ILE A 7 24.83 11.68 3.81
C ILE A 7 25.36 11.91 2.39
N GLN A 8 26.63 12.39 2.24
CA GLN A 8 27.22 12.66 0.93
C GLN A 8 27.45 11.37 0.16
N GLU A 9 27.89 10.31 0.85
CA GLU A 9 28.02 8.98 0.27
C GLU A 9 26.70 8.52 -0.35
N LEU A 10 25.59 8.65 0.39
CA LEU A 10 24.26 8.28 -0.13
C LEU A 10 23.88 9.15 -1.33
N ARG A 11 24.08 10.49 -1.24
CA ARG A 11 23.78 11.42 -2.34
C ARG A 11 24.47 11.03 -3.64
N GLU A 12 25.77 10.75 -3.58
CA GLU A 12 26.56 10.36 -4.75
C GLU A 12 26.02 9.07 -5.37
N LYS A 13 25.70 8.06 -4.55
CA LYS A 13 25.23 6.75 -5.00
C LYS A 13 23.82 6.76 -5.59
N VAL A 14 22.99 7.74 -5.24
CA VAL A 14 21.62 7.87 -5.74
C VAL A 14 21.38 9.10 -6.61
N ALA A 15 22.41 9.89 -6.92
CA ALA A 15 22.31 11.15 -7.68
C ALA A 15 21.62 11.01 -9.05
N HIS A 16 21.70 9.83 -9.68
CA HIS A 16 21.11 9.53 -10.98
C HIS A 16 19.72 8.87 -10.90
N LYS A 17 19.15 8.76 -9.68
CA LYS A 17 17.85 8.12 -9.43
C LYS A 17 16.76 9.17 -9.24
N GLU A 18 16.07 9.53 -10.32
CA GLU A 18 14.98 10.52 -10.30
C GLU A 18 13.80 10.08 -9.42
N GLU A 19 13.65 8.76 -9.21
CA GLU A 19 12.62 8.18 -8.37
C GLU A 19 12.86 8.40 -6.87
N ILE A 20 14.10 8.73 -6.47
CA ILE A 20 14.49 8.97 -5.08
C ILE A 20 14.51 10.48 -4.82
N ARG A 21 13.73 10.88 -3.82
CA ARG A 21 13.64 12.26 -3.38
C ARG A 21 14.43 12.48 -2.09
N GLU A 22 15.30 13.46 -2.11
CA GLU A 22 15.82 14.10 -0.91
C GLU A 22 14.81 15.16 -0.43
N SER A 23 14.52 15.19 0.86
CA SER A 23 13.53 16.10 1.46
C SER A 23 14.04 16.62 2.80
N THR A 24 13.96 17.93 3.00
CA THR A 24 14.19 18.57 4.29
C THR A 24 12.97 18.33 5.18
N LEU A 25 13.14 17.64 6.30
CA LEU A 25 12.08 17.41 7.28
C LEU A 25 11.98 18.50 8.33
N SER A 26 13.12 19.10 8.69
CA SER A 26 13.27 20.29 9.56
C SER A 26 14.60 20.96 9.23
N ALA A 27 14.95 22.06 9.90
CA ALA A 27 16.22 22.76 9.70
C ALA A 27 17.44 21.82 9.84
N ASP A 28 17.34 20.79 10.68
CA ASP A 28 18.45 19.92 11.07
C ASP A 28 18.30 18.48 10.55
N LEU A 29 17.26 18.18 9.77
CA LEU A 29 16.95 16.80 9.36
C LEU A 29 16.69 16.68 7.86
N THR A 30 17.40 15.76 7.22
CA THR A 30 17.23 15.42 5.81
C THR A 30 16.82 13.96 5.65
N SER A 31 15.85 13.67 4.80
CA SER A 31 15.37 12.30 4.55
C SER A 31 15.45 11.94 3.07
N PHE A 32 15.78 10.68 2.79
CA PHE A 32 15.72 10.10 1.46
C PHE A 32 14.61 9.07 1.35
N CYS A 33 13.76 9.23 0.34
CA CYS A 33 12.65 8.32 0.12
C CYS A 33 12.39 8.12 -1.37
N TYR A 34 12.25 6.87 -1.80
CA TYR A 34 11.74 6.61 -3.14
C TYR A 34 10.26 6.98 -3.22
N MET A 35 9.89 7.65 -4.30
CA MET A 35 8.52 8.10 -4.57
C MET A 35 7.76 7.12 -5.46
N ILE A 36 8.44 6.56 -6.44
CA ILE A 36 7.95 5.52 -7.35
C ILE A 36 8.98 4.39 -7.43
N SER A 37 8.57 3.24 -7.94
CA SER A 37 9.42 2.07 -8.13
C SER A 37 9.43 1.74 -9.61
N ALA A 38 10.48 2.17 -10.32
CA ALA A 38 10.78 1.74 -11.68
C ALA A 38 11.67 0.49 -11.66
N GLU A 39 11.90 -0.11 -12.82
CA GLU A 39 12.68 -1.35 -12.95
C GLU A 39 14.07 -1.25 -12.32
N ASN A 40 14.77 -0.14 -12.60
CA ASN A 40 16.16 0.07 -12.17
C ASN A 40 16.30 0.96 -10.91
N THR A 41 15.20 1.33 -10.23
CA THR A 41 15.28 2.18 -9.05
C THR A 41 16.17 1.58 -7.95
N PHE A 42 16.14 0.25 -7.79
CA PHE A 42 16.80 -0.46 -6.70
C PHE A 42 17.91 -1.41 -7.17
N ASP A 43 18.64 -1.03 -8.22
CA ASP A 43 19.76 -1.78 -8.81
C ASP A 43 21.02 -1.73 -7.94
N ASN A 44 21.07 -0.85 -6.95
CA ASN A 44 22.14 -0.75 -5.99
C ASN A 44 21.64 -0.75 -4.53
N PRO A 45 22.46 -1.17 -3.55
CA PRO A 45 22.05 -1.29 -2.16
C PRO A 45 21.72 0.05 -1.50
N TRP A 46 22.34 1.16 -1.89
CA TRP A 46 22.04 2.49 -1.33
C TRP A 46 20.63 2.94 -1.67
N ALA A 47 20.16 2.68 -2.89
CA ALA A 47 18.80 2.98 -3.30
C ALA A 47 17.77 2.19 -2.49
N ARG A 48 18.09 0.96 -2.07
CA ARG A 48 17.24 0.14 -1.19
C ARG A 48 17.09 0.73 0.22
N GLU A 49 18.09 1.47 0.70
CA GLU A 49 18.04 2.20 1.98
C GLU A 49 17.14 3.44 1.91
N CYS A 50 16.89 4.01 0.74
CA CYS A 50 16.05 5.19 0.55
C CYS A 50 14.55 4.90 0.74
N ARG A 51 14.20 4.32 1.90
CA ARG A 51 12.82 4.04 2.31
C ARG A 51 12.38 4.89 3.50
N GLY A 52 12.90 6.11 3.59
CA GLY A 52 12.63 7.07 4.66
C GLY A 52 13.76 7.23 5.66
N ILE A 53 15.00 6.81 5.30
CA ILE A 53 16.20 7.04 6.09
C ILE A 53 16.37 8.53 6.37
N VAL A 54 16.81 8.89 7.58
CA VAL A 54 16.96 10.27 8.04
C VAL A 54 18.38 10.51 8.51
N PHE A 55 18.91 11.65 8.12
CA PHE A 55 20.22 12.17 8.51
C PHE A 55 20.07 13.45 9.33
N ASP A 56 20.92 13.64 10.31
CA ASP A 56 21.05 14.87 11.08
C ASP A 56 21.86 15.95 10.35
N SER A 57 22.01 17.11 10.96
CA SER A 57 22.77 18.26 10.39
C SER A 57 24.26 17.98 10.25
N ALA A 58 24.81 16.99 10.95
CA ALA A 58 26.19 16.54 10.80
C ALA A 58 26.37 15.51 9.65
N GLY A 59 25.28 15.14 8.98
CA GLY A 59 25.29 14.14 7.91
C GLY A 59 25.27 12.69 8.43
N LYS A 60 25.08 12.47 9.73
CA LYS A 60 25.00 11.14 10.33
C LYS A 60 23.59 10.58 10.25
N VAL A 61 23.46 9.27 10.04
CA VAL A 61 22.16 8.59 10.11
C VAL A 61 21.62 8.67 11.53
N CYS A 62 20.42 9.23 11.69
CA CYS A 62 19.74 9.34 12.99
C CYS A 62 18.41 8.55 13.05
N SER A 63 17.95 8.03 11.91
CA SER A 63 16.87 7.04 11.87
C SER A 63 16.96 6.20 10.59
N ARG A 64 16.93 4.88 10.77
CA ARG A 64 17.14 3.91 9.69
C ARG A 64 16.03 2.86 9.69
N PRO A 65 14.94 3.08 8.91
CA PRO A 65 13.84 2.13 8.81
C PRO A 65 14.23 0.86 8.02
N LEU A 66 13.25 -0.03 7.76
CA LEU A 66 13.47 -1.21 6.93
C LEU A 66 13.98 -0.79 5.54
N HIS A 67 15.02 -1.45 5.05
CA HIS A 67 15.42 -1.32 3.66
C HIS A 67 14.32 -1.83 2.71
N LYS A 68 14.40 -1.48 1.43
CA LYS A 68 13.48 -2.01 0.41
C LYS A 68 13.79 -3.48 0.15
N PHE A 69 12.77 -4.33 0.30
CA PHE A 69 12.80 -5.73 -0.09
C PHE A 69 11.57 -6.06 -0.95
N PHE A 70 11.62 -7.18 -1.68
CA PHE A 70 10.72 -7.51 -2.77
C PHE A 70 9.88 -8.75 -2.46
N ASN A 71 8.86 -8.99 -3.27
CA ASN A 71 8.15 -10.26 -3.19
C ASN A 71 9.04 -11.39 -3.72
N VAL A 72 8.79 -12.59 -3.23
CA VAL A 72 9.29 -13.81 -3.89
C VAL A 72 8.82 -13.78 -5.35
N ASN A 73 9.69 -14.09 -6.28
CA ASN A 73 9.48 -14.06 -7.73
C ASN A 73 9.23 -12.66 -8.36
N GLU A 74 9.45 -11.57 -7.62
CA GLU A 74 9.29 -10.21 -8.19
C GLU A 74 10.51 -9.79 -9.06
N ARG A 75 11.70 -10.26 -8.70
CA ARG A 75 12.97 -9.94 -9.36
C ARG A 75 13.80 -11.19 -9.56
N GLU A 76 14.82 -11.12 -10.42
CA GLU A 76 15.73 -12.24 -10.66
C GLU A 76 16.35 -12.76 -9.36
N GLU A 77 16.87 -11.85 -8.53
CA GLU A 77 17.50 -12.18 -7.25
C GLU A 77 16.52 -12.69 -6.19
N THR A 78 15.21 -12.50 -6.38
CA THR A 78 14.16 -12.99 -5.46
C THR A 78 13.34 -14.15 -6.03
N ARG A 79 13.77 -14.74 -7.16
CA ARG A 79 13.17 -15.98 -7.62
C ARG A 79 13.36 -17.08 -6.60
N ALA A 80 12.35 -17.89 -6.41
CA ALA A 80 12.38 -18.94 -5.39
C ALA A 80 13.58 -19.91 -5.57
N GLU A 81 13.97 -20.19 -6.80
CA GLU A 81 15.13 -21.01 -7.14
C GLU A 81 16.48 -20.35 -6.85
N ASN A 82 16.54 -19.01 -6.75
CA ASN A 82 17.77 -18.25 -6.53
C ASN A 82 18.00 -17.91 -5.05
N LEU A 83 17.02 -18.16 -4.18
CA LEU A 83 17.11 -17.87 -2.75
C LEU A 83 17.66 -19.07 -1.96
N ASP A 84 18.59 -18.78 -1.05
CA ASP A 84 19.14 -19.81 -0.16
C ASP A 84 18.25 -20.02 1.07
N TRP A 85 17.25 -20.88 0.91
CA TRP A 85 16.25 -21.19 1.93
C TRP A 85 16.84 -21.86 3.19
N ALA A 86 18.03 -22.45 3.11
CA ALA A 86 18.72 -23.01 4.27
C ALA A 86 19.18 -21.91 5.27
N ASN A 87 19.34 -20.68 4.78
CA ASN A 87 19.75 -19.53 5.57
C ASN A 87 18.57 -18.67 6.11
N VAL A 88 17.34 -19.16 6.04
CA VAL A 88 16.21 -18.50 6.69
C VAL A 88 16.36 -18.59 8.21
N VAL A 89 16.26 -17.43 8.87
CA VAL A 89 16.39 -17.34 10.33
C VAL A 89 15.09 -16.93 11.01
N ARG A 90 14.16 -16.29 10.27
CA ARG A 90 12.91 -15.77 10.82
C ARG A 90 11.81 -15.74 9.77
N VAL A 91 10.59 -16.09 10.18
CA VAL A 91 9.37 -15.92 9.39
C VAL A 91 8.35 -15.18 10.26
N MET A 92 7.84 -14.07 9.75
CA MET A 92 6.92 -13.20 10.48
C MET A 92 5.59 -13.10 9.75
N ASP A 93 4.50 -12.94 10.51
CA ASP A 93 3.23 -12.47 9.96
C ASP A 93 3.44 -11.09 9.30
N LYS A 94 2.96 -10.94 8.08
CA LYS A 94 2.96 -9.66 7.42
C LYS A 94 1.70 -8.89 7.78
N ARG A 95 1.82 -7.98 8.77
CA ARG A 95 0.73 -7.10 9.18
C ARG A 95 0.38 -6.11 8.07
N ASP A 96 -0.92 -5.91 7.86
CA ASP A 96 -1.48 -5.00 6.86
C ASP A 96 -1.66 -3.61 7.47
N GLY A 97 -0.58 -2.87 7.57
CA GLY A 97 -0.55 -1.56 8.22
C GLY A 97 0.42 -0.58 7.59
N SER A 98 0.91 0.32 8.40
CA SER A 98 1.88 1.33 8.00
C SER A 98 3.13 1.27 8.86
N MET A 99 4.28 1.20 8.19
CA MET A 99 5.58 1.27 8.86
C MET A 99 5.75 2.63 9.55
N ILE A 100 6.04 2.61 10.85
CA ILE A 100 6.34 3.78 11.69
C ILE A 100 7.70 3.59 12.33
N HIS A 101 8.50 4.65 12.36
CA HIS A 101 9.79 4.65 13.02
C HIS A 101 10.07 6.00 13.69
N PRO A 102 10.85 6.03 14.80
CA PRO A 102 11.19 7.26 15.50
C PRO A 102 12.31 8.01 14.82
N VAL A 103 12.34 9.32 15.03
CA VAL A 103 13.44 10.21 14.68
C VAL A 103 13.75 11.09 15.89
N LYS A 104 15.03 11.17 16.27
CA LYS A 104 15.51 12.11 17.27
C LYS A 104 15.52 13.52 16.69
N MET A 105 14.88 14.45 17.37
CA MET A 105 14.86 15.86 17.01
C MET A 105 16.04 16.61 17.64
N SER A 106 16.40 17.78 17.13
CA SER A 106 17.50 18.61 17.65
C SER A 106 17.31 19.09 19.10
N ASP A 107 16.06 19.20 19.54
CA ASP A 107 15.72 19.53 20.93
C ASP A 107 15.77 18.33 21.89
N GLY A 108 16.18 17.15 21.39
CA GLY A 108 16.24 15.90 22.13
C GLY A 108 14.91 15.15 22.24
N SER A 109 13.82 15.71 21.73
CA SER A 109 12.53 14.99 21.66
C SER A 109 12.57 13.89 20.58
N ILE A 110 11.60 12.98 20.63
CA ILE A 110 11.42 11.91 19.63
C ILE A 110 10.10 12.13 18.95
N ARG A 111 10.11 12.15 17.61
CA ARG A 111 8.90 12.16 16.80
C ARG A 111 8.78 10.87 15.99
N LEU A 112 7.55 10.36 15.88
CA LEU A 112 7.26 9.23 15.01
C LEU A 112 7.02 9.70 13.59
N LYS A 113 7.53 8.94 12.64
CA LYS A 113 7.49 9.22 11.21
C LYS A 113 7.01 8.00 10.44
N SER A 114 6.16 8.20 9.43
CA SER A 114 5.92 7.21 8.39
C SER A 114 7.05 7.23 7.36
N LYS A 115 6.98 6.38 6.35
CA LYS A 115 7.99 6.36 5.26
C LYS A 115 8.35 7.76 4.74
N LYS A 116 7.37 8.66 4.57
CA LYS A 116 7.59 9.96 3.92
C LYS A 116 7.62 11.16 4.88
N SER A 117 6.82 11.16 5.94
CA SER A 117 6.53 12.39 6.68
C SER A 117 6.20 12.13 8.15
N PHE A 118 6.43 13.14 8.99
CA PHE A 118 5.89 13.27 10.34
C PHE A 118 4.40 13.60 10.34
N ASP A 119 3.92 14.25 9.28
CA ASP A 119 2.60 14.87 9.21
C ASP A 119 1.56 14.01 8.48
N SER A 120 1.92 12.79 8.08
CA SER A 120 0.94 11.83 7.58
C SER A 120 -0.06 11.43 8.68
N ASP A 121 -1.31 11.14 8.30
CA ASP A 121 -2.37 10.78 9.26
C ASP A 121 -1.96 9.60 10.12
N VAL A 122 -1.32 8.58 9.54
CA VAL A 122 -0.82 7.41 10.28
C VAL A 122 0.29 7.76 11.28
N ALA A 123 1.20 8.68 10.95
CA ALA A 123 2.26 9.11 11.87
C ALA A 123 1.69 9.93 13.03
N LYS A 124 0.73 10.82 12.76
CA LYS A 124 0.00 11.58 13.77
C LYS A 124 -0.82 10.68 14.68
N ALA A 125 -1.55 9.72 14.10
CA ALA A 125 -2.36 8.77 14.86
C ALA A 125 -1.49 7.91 15.79
N ALA A 126 -0.39 7.35 15.28
CA ALA A 126 0.56 6.57 16.06
C ALA A 126 1.19 7.41 17.19
N THR A 127 1.60 8.67 16.90
CA THR A 127 2.14 9.58 17.92
C THR A 127 1.12 9.87 19.02
N SER A 128 -0.12 10.19 18.64
CA SER A 128 -1.21 10.45 19.59
C SER A 128 -1.54 9.21 20.42
N TRP A 129 -1.44 8.02 19.85
CA TRP A 129 -1.63 6.76 20.57
C TRP A 129 -0.52 6.55 21.61
N VAL A 130 0.75 6.76 21.26
CA VAL A 130 1.87 6.64 22.21
C VAL A 130 1.72 7.59 23.39
N ILE A 131 1.29 8.84 23.13
CA ILE A 131 1.04 9.83 24.19
C ILE A 131 -0.08 9.35 25.13
N ARG A 132 -1.21 8.88 24.58
CA ARG A 132 -2.32 8.34 25.38
C ARG A 132 -1.91 7.11 26.22
N GLU A 133 -1.11 6.20 25.64
CA GLU A 133 -0.60 5.04 26.37
C GLU A 133 0.29 5.47 27.55
N PHE A 134 1.17 6.44 27.33
CA PHE A 134 2.03 7.00 28.37
C PHE A 134 1.22 7.67 29.48
N GLU A 135 0.25 8.52 29.14
CA GLU A 135 -0.66 9.19 30.09
C GLU A 135 -1.50 8.18 30.89
N ALA A 136 -1.87 7.06 30.29
CA ALA A 136 -2.56 5.96 30.94
C ALA A 136 -1.62 5.06 31.80
N GLY A 137 -0.35 5.40 31.93
CA GLY A 137 0.64 4.66 32.71
C GLY A 137 1.25 3.44 31.99
N ARG A 138 0.89 3.19 30.74
CA ARG A 138 1.46 2.14 29.89
C ARG A 138 2.68 2.68 29.13
N LYS A 139 3.81 2.76 29.79
CA LYS A 139 5.00 3.48 29.33
C LYS A 139 5.89 2.73 28.37
N GLY A 140 5.72 1.42 28.18
CA GLY A 140 6.65 0.54 27.47
C GLY A 140 7.12 1.07 26.12
N VAL A 141 6.19 1.54 25.24
CA VAL A 141 6.60 2.09 23.93
C VAL A 141 7.42 3.38 24.11
N ASN A 142 7.01 4.29 24.99
CA ASN A 142 7.76 5.52 25.22
C ASN A 142 9.17 5.24 25.79
N ASP A 143 9.29 4.31 26.71
CA ASP A 143 10.54 3.96 27.37
C ASP A 143 11.52 3.26 26.42
N ILE A 144 11.02 2.34 25.56
CA ILE A 144 11.87 1.71 24.55
C ILE A 144 12.33 2.73 23.49
N LEU A 145 11.47 3.67 23.08
CA LEU A 145 11.87 4.75 22.17
C LEU A 145 13.02 5.56 22.76
N SER A 146 12.89 5.97 24.03
CA SER A 146 13.94 6.70 24.72
C SER A 146 15.23 5.88 24.81
N LYS A 147 15.13 4.62 25.23
CA LYS A 147 16.29 3.72 25.36
C LYS A 147 17.03 3.50 24.06
N LEU A 148 16.33 3.16 23.00
CA LEU A 148 16.95 2.79 21.72
C LEU A 148 17.43 4.00 20.91
N VAL A 149 16.67 5.08 20.91
CA VAL A 149 16.96 6.25 20.06
C VAL A 149 17.97 7.19 20.73
N LEU A 150 17.85 7.41 22.05
CA LEU A 150 18.68 8.39 22.73
C LEU A 150 19.96 7.77 23.31
N ASP A 151 19.85 6.56 23.88
CA ASP A 151 20.99 5.95 24.60
C ASP A 151 21.83 5.02 23.69
N ILE A 152 21.20 4.27 22.78
CA ILE A 152 21.87 3.20 22.01
C ILE A 152 22.12 3.60 20.55
N ASP A 153 21.44 4.62 20.03
CA ASP A 153 21.49 5.07 18.62
C ASP A 153 21.02 3.99 17.62
N CYS A 154 19.90 3.36 17.94
CA CYS A 154 19.22 2.37 17.10
C CYS A 154 17.82 2.84 16.74
N THR A 155 17.31 2.34 15.63
CA THR A 155 15.94 2.61 15.17
C THR A 155 15.03 1.40 15.43
N PRO A 156 14.12 1.45 16.42
CA PRO A 156 13.01 0.51 16.48
C PRO A 156 11.99 0.80 15.40
N ILE A 157 11.53 -0.24 14.73
CA ILE A 157 10.64 -0.15 13.57
C ILE A 157 9.36 -0.88 13.90
N PHE A 158 8.23 -0.20 13.73
CA PHE A 158 6.92 -0.71 14.07
C PHE A 158 6.01 -0.78 12.87
N GLU A 159 4.99 -1.65 12.94
CA GLU A 159 3.80 -1.58 12.10
C GLU A 159 2.66 -0.98 12.90
N TRP A 160 2.08 0.08 12.38
CA TRP A 160 0.87 0.69 12.89
C TRP A 160 -0.34 0.09 12.21
N THR A 161 -1.27 -0.42 13.00
CA THR A 161 -2.58 -0.88 12.56
C THR A 161 -3.67 -0.24 13.41
N ALA A 162 -4.79 0.17 12.80
CA ALA A 162 -5.92 0.76 13.50
C ALA A 162 -7.21 0.58 12.67
N PRO A 163 -8.41 0.60 13.31
CA PRO A 163 -9.68 0.47 12.60
C PRO A 163 -9.87 1.53 11.51
N ASP A 164 -9.47 2.77 11.79
CA ASP A 164 -9.57 3.93 10.90
C ASP A 164 -8.41 4.04 9.89
N ALA A 165 -7.38 3.20 10.01
CA ALA A 165 -6.25 3.12 9.08
C ALA A 165 -6.22 1.81 8.27
N ARG A 166 -7.40 1.17 8.10
CA ARG A 166 -7.56 -0.09 7.37
C ARG A 166 -7.08 0.04 5.92
N ILE A 167 -6.29 -0.93 5.46
CA ILE A 167 -5.95 -1.11 4.04
C ILE A 167 -6.84 -2.22 3.46
N VAL A 168 -6.67 -3.48 3.90
CA VAL A 168 -7.54 -4.61 3.54
C VAL A 168 -8.06 -5.29 4.80
N LEU A 169 -7.15 -5.67 5.72
CA LEU A 169 -7.51 -6.41 6.92
C LEU A 169 -8.15 -5.51 7.98
N PRO A 170 -9.26 -5.93 8.62
CA PRO A 170 -9.81 -5.21 9.75
C PRO A 170 -8.98 -5.43 11.01
N TYR A 171 -8.76 -4.38 11.78
CA TYR A 171 -8.18 -4.44 13.11
C TYR A 171 -9.13 -3.76 14.10
N GLU A 172 -9.43 -4.42 15.22
CA GLU A 172 -10.41 -3.94 16.20
C GLU A 172 -9.87 -2.78 17.05
N GLN A 173 -8.54 -2.75 17.28
CA GLN A 173 -7.90 -1.79 18.16
C GLN A 173 -6.66 -1.20 17.50
N PRO A 174 -6.35 0.08 17.79
CA PRO A 174 -5.09 0.67 17.36
C PRO A 174 -3.91 0.01 18.09
N GLU A 175 -2.85 -0.30 17.35
CA GLU A 175 -1.71 -1.04 17.87
C GLU A 175 -0.41 -0.68 17.11
N LEU A 176 0.68 -0.55 17.88
CA LEU A 176 2.05 -0.56 17.36
C LEU A 176 2.70 -1.90 17.69
N ARG A 177 3.07 -2.68 16.67
CA ARG A 177 3.82 -3.91 16.85
C ARG A 177 5.26 -3.76 16.38
N LEU A 178 6.19 -4.13 17.25
CA LEU A 178 7.62 -4.10 16.93
C LEU A 178 7.93 -5.14 15.84
N LEU A 179 8.49 -4.66 14.73
CA LEU A 179 8.95 -5.50 13.61
C LEU A 179 10.42 -5.87 13.81
N HIS A 180 11.27 -4.85 13.95
CA HIS A 180 12.71 -4.95 14.05
C HIS A 180 13.30 -3.79 14.85
N ILE A 181 14.56 -3.96 15.29
CA ILE A 181 15.44 -2.89 15.72
C ILE A 181 16.64 -2.92 14.77
N ARG A 182 17.05 -1.75 14.31
CA ARG A 182 18.14 -1.61 13.36
C ARG A 182 19.20 -0.65 13.89
N ASP A 183 20.45 -1.04 13.78
CA ASP A 183 21.58 -0.15 14.05
C ASP A 183 21.65 0.96 12.99
N ASN A 184 21.87 2.20 13.43
CA ASN A 184 21.87 3.35 12.51
C ASN A 184 23.13 3.41 11.65
N GLU A 185 24.29 3.01 12.19
CA GLU A 185 25.57 3.11 11.49
C GLU A 185 25.78 1.94 10.50
N ASP A 186 25.76 0.70 10.99
CA ASP A 186 26.07 -0.46 10.14
C ASP A 186 24.86 -1.07 9.47
N GLY A 187 23.66 -0.65 9.87
CA GLY A 187 22.39 -1.08 9.28
C GLY A 187 21.99 -2.51 9.59
N ASN A 188 22.66 -3.18 10.54
CA ASN A 188 22.34 -4.54 10.92
C ASN A 188 21.03 -4.60 11.71
N TYR A 189 20.29 -5.67 11.49
CA TYR A 189 19.10 -5.99 12.28
C TYR A 189 19.50 -6.75 13.56
N TRP A 190 18.84 -6.44 14.64
CA TRP A 190 19.02 -7.20 15.87
C TRP A 190 18.53 -8.64 15.70
N SER A 191 19.16 -9.57 16.43
CA SER A 191 18.73 -10.97 16.42
C SER A 191 17.35 -11.12 17.06
N LEU A 192 16.61 -12.17 16.68
CA LEU A 192 15.29 -12.46 17.26
C LEU A 192 15.34 -12.57 18.78
N SER A 193 16.38 -13.22 19.33
CA SER A 193 16.55 -13.35 20.79
C SER A 193 16.75 -12.00 21.49
N ALA A 194 17.43 -11.05 20.84
CA ALA A 194 17.58 -9.70 21.38
C ALA A 194 16.26 -8.91 21.31
N LEU A 195 15.49 -9.07 20.21
CA LEU A 195 14.18 -8.46 20.05
C LEU A 195 13.18 -8.98 21.10
N VAL A 196 13.10 -10.29 21.28
CA VAL A 196 12.21 -10.91 22.28
C VAL A 196 12.55 -10.38 23.69
N ARG A 197 13.83 -10.41 24.08
CA ARG A 197 14.25 -9.94 25.39
C ARG A 197 13.86 -8.49 25.66
N ILE A 198 14.08 -7.59 24.70
CA ILE A 198 13.76 -6.16 24.89
C ILE A 198 12.23 -5.94 24.83
N ALA A 199 11.52 -6.67 24.02
CA ALA A 199 10.07 -6.59 23.96
C ALA A 199 9.41 -7.06 25.28
N GLU A 200 9.93 -8.12 25.90
CA GLU A 200 9.50 -8.58 27.21
C GLU A 200 9.84 -7.56 28.31
N GLU A 201 11.08 -7.03 28.32
CA GLU A 201 11.54 -6.03 29.30
C GLU A 201 10.65 -4.79 29.33
N TYR A 202 10.22 -4.30 28.14
CA TYR A 202 9.39 -3.10 28.01
C TYR A 202 7.90 -3.41 27.82
N ASN A 203 7.51 -4.67 27.91
CA ASN A 203 6.12 -5.14 27.70
C ASN A 203 5.51 -4.62 26.37
N ILE A 204 6.23 -4.84 25.28
CA ILE A 204 5.84 -4.41 23.93
C ILE A 204 5.43 -5.60 23.08
N LYS A 205 4.34 -5.46 22.36
CA LYS A 205 3.94 -6.49 21.41
C LYS A 205 4.85 -6.49 20.19
N MET A 206 5.34 -7.65 19.83
CA MET A 206 6.03 -7.91 18.57
C MET A 206 5.05 -8.35 17.50
N VAL A 207 5.49 -8.31 16.25
CA VAL A 207 4.82 -9.05 15.17
C VAL A 207 4.93 -10.54 15.46
N ASP A 208 3.87 -11.27 15.09
CA ASP A 208 3.79 -12.70 15.39
C ASP A 208 4.81 -13.51 14.56
N GLU A 209 5.52 -14.42 15.21
CA GLU A 209 6.42 -15.37 14.56
C GLU A 209 5.63 -16.56 14.02
N VAL A 210 6.00 -17.05 12.84
CA VAL A 210 5.31 -18.14 12.15
C VAL A 210 6.18 -19.38 12.10
N ASP A 211 5.78 -20.42 12.82
CA ASP A 211 6.55 -21.65 12.97
C ASP A 211 6.07 -22.81 12.07
N GLU A 212 4.91 -22.69 11.47
CA GLU A 212 4.26 -23.78 10.73
C GLU A 212 5.00 -24.25 9.46
N PHE A 213 5.92 -23.43 8.93
CA PHE A 213 6.71 -23.73 7.74
C PHE A 213 8.08 -24.35 8.06
N TRP A 214 8.33 -24.62 9.35
CA TRP A 214 9.57 -25.21 9.79
C TRP A 214 9.39 -26.70 10.04
N TRP A 215 10.31 -27.49 9.53
CA TRP A 215 10.43 -28.91 9.86
C TRP A 215 11.36 -29.07 11.06
N LYS A 216 10.94 -29.86 12.03
CA LYS A 216 11.85 -30.32 13.08
C LYS A 216 12.37 -31.69 12.67
N MET A 217 13.62 -31.76 12.24
CA MET A 217 14.33 -33.02 12.06
C MET A 217 15.07 -33.37 13.35
N GLY A 218 14.69 -34.48 13.97
CA GLY A 218 15.38 -35.02 15.15
C GLY A 218 14.83 -36.41 15.47
N GLY A 219 15.69 -37.40 15.42
CA GLY A 219 15.44 -38.71 16.00
C GLY A 219 16.03 -38.80 17.40
N GLU A 220 15.74 -39.88 18.17
CA GLU A 220 16.34 -40.13 19.48
C GLU A 220 17.87 -39.96 19.42
N GLY A 221 18.40 -38.97 20.14
CA GLY A 221 19.84 -38.70 20.24
C GLY A 221 20.48 -37.77 19.22
N LEU A 222 19.73 -37.24 18.25
CA LEU A 222 20.24 -36.24 17.31
C LEU A 222 19.75 -34.83 17.68
N PRO A 223 20.61 -33.79 17.54
CA PRO A 223 20.15 -32.42 17.75
C PRO A 223 19.04 -32.09 16.75
N ALA A 224 17.93 -31.49 17.23
CA ALA A 224 16.84 -31.06 16.38
C ALA A 224 17.35 -29.98 15.41
N THR A 225 17.47 -30.31 14.14
CA THR A 225 17.71 -29.33 13.08
C THR A 225 16.37 -28.77 12.61
N ARG A 226 16.35 -27.48 12.36
CA ARG A 226 15.17 -26.76 11.89
C ARG A 226 15.40 -26.42 10.42
N GLU A 227 14.61 -26.96 9.52
CA GLU A 227 14.69 -26.70 8.09
C GLU A 227 13.43 -25.99 7.62
N PHE A 228 13.59 -24.95 6.80
CA PHE A 228 12.49 -24.17 6.26
C PHE A 228 11.90 -24.81 5.00
N ASN A 229 10.58 -24.90 4.92
CA ASN A 229 9.86 -25.48 3.78
C ASN A 229 9.17 -24.41 2.94
N ILE A 230 9.84 -23.97 1.88
CA ILE A 230 9.31 -22.96 0.95
C ILE A 230 8.11 -23.50 0.15
N ASP A 231 8.11 -24.76 -0.26
CA ASP A 231 7.01 -25.33 -1.07
C ASP A 231 5.69 -25.32 -0.29
N LYS A 232 5.74 -25.68 0.99
CA LYS A 232 4.58 -25.59 1.89
C LYS A 232 4.07 -24.13 2.02
N MET A 233 4.98 -23.15 2.09
CA MET A 233 4.62 -21.76 2.17
C MET A 233 4.03 -21.23 0.85
N LEU A 234 4.59 -21.60 -0.29
CA LEU A 234 4.06 -21.23 -1.61
C LEU A 234 2.65 -21.78 -1.84
N GLU A 235 2.39 -23.02 -1.39
CA GLU A 235 1.05 -23.60 -1.47
C GLU A 235 0.07 -22.90 -0.51
N ALA A 236 0.51 -22.58 0.70
CA ALA A 236 -0.30 -21.81 1.64
C ALA A 236 -0.64 -20.41 1.10
N ALA A 237 0.27 -19.76 0.34
CA ALA A 237 0.01 -18.47 -0.27
C ALA A 237 -1.14 -18.49 -1.28
N LYS A 238 -1.36 -19.61 -1.97
CA LYS A 238 -2.46 -19.76 -2.93
C LYS A 238 -3.82 -19.96 -2.26
N THR A 239 -3.83 -20.60 -1.08
CA THR A 239 -5.06 -21.12 -0.47
C THR A 239 -5.49 -20.39 0.79
N ARG A 240 -4.56 -19.71 1.48
CA ARG A 240 -4.86 -19.07 2.77
C ARG A 240 -5.55 -17.74 2.59
N GLU A 241 -6.61 -17.56 3.37
CA GLU A 241 -7.42 -16.33 3.45
C GLU A 241 -7.25 -15.63 4.81
N GLY A 242 -7.68 -14.35 4.89
CA GLY A 242 -7.71 -13.59 6.14
C GLY A 242 -6.37 -13.06 6.63
N ILE A 243 -5.29 -13.20 5.84
CA ILE A 243 -3.96 -12.65 6.14
C ILE A 243 -3.36 -11.98 4.92
N GLU A 244 -2.44 -11.01 5.14
CA GLU A 244 -1.70 -10.40 4.03
C GLU A 244 -0.66 -11.37 3.44
N GLY A 245 0.03 -12.12 4.28
CA GLY A 245 1.10 -13.01 3.93
C GLY A 245 2.22 -13.04 4.97
N TRP A 246 3.47 -13.16 4.53
CA TRP A 246 4.62 -13.33 5.41
C TRP A 246 5.79 -12.48 4.96
N VAL A 247 6.67 -12.16 5.93
CA VAL A 247 8.02 -11.65 5.68
C VAL A 247 9.02 -12.70 6.15
N ILE A 248 9.97 -13.03 5.29
CA ILE A 248 10.99 -14.04 5.49
C ILE A 248 12.33 -13.31 5.59
N GLN A 249 13.08 -13.53 6.68
CA GLN A 249 14.39 -12.94 6.91
C GLN A 249 15.48 -14.01 6.83
N PHE A 250 16.55 -13.67 6.12
CA PHE A 250 17.74 -14.49 5.97
C PHE A 250 18.83 -14.09 6.97
N SER A 251 19.79 -14.97 7.22
CA SER A 251 20.90 -14.77 8.17
C SER A 251 21.79 -13.56 7.85
N ASN A 252 21.87 -13.16 6.58
CA ASN A 252 22.60 -11.95 6.13
C ASN A 252 21.83 -10.64 6.34
N GLY A 253 20.61 -10.70 6.90
CA GLY A 253 19.72 -9.55 7.13
C GLY A 253 18.82 -9.18 5.96
N GLU A 254 19.02 -9.78 4.77
CA GLU A 254 18.10 -9.60 3.64
C GLU A 254 16.72 -10.19 3.95
N MET A 255 15.71 -9.66 3.29
CA MET A 255 14.33 -10.08 3.46
C MET A 255 13.63 -10.25 2.13
N VAL A 256 12.64 -11.13 2.11
CA VAL A 256 11.63 -11.19 1.05
C VAL A 256 10.25 -11.26 1.68
N LYS A 257 9.22 -10.96 0.90
CA LYS A 257 7.82 -11.07 1.33
C LYS A 257 7.06 -11.97 0.37
N LEU A 258 6.10 -12.70 0.90
CA LEU A 258 5.18 -13.53 0.14
C LEU A 258 3.75 -13.15 0.56
N LYS A 259 2.96 -12.64 -0.38
CA LYS A 259 1.57 -12.26 -0.15
C LYS A 259 0.64 -13.39 -0.59
N THR A 260 -0.49 -13.53 0.09
CA THR A 260 -1.52 -14.48 -0.32
C THR A 260 -2.28 -14.00 -1.56
N ASP A 261 -2.72 -14.93 -2.40
CA ASP A 261 -3.56 -14.61 -3.57
C ASP A 261 -4.87 -13.94 -3.16
N TRP A 262 -5.43 -14.38 -2.04
CA TRP A 262 -6.62 -13.78 -1.43
C TRP A 262 -6.41 -12.28 -1.12
N TYR A 263 -5.31 -11.94 -0.45
CA TYR A 263 -4.98 -10.54 -0.14
C TYR A 263 -4.73 -9.71 -1.40
N MET A 264 -3.98 -10.25 -2.36
CA MET A 264 -3.64 -9.53 -3.60
C MET A 264 -4.89 -9.13 -4.39
N LYS A 265 -5.89 -10.02 -4.48
CA LYS A 265 -7.17 -9.74 -5.14
C LYS A 265 -7.90 -8.59 -4.44
N ARG A 266 -8.04 -8.66 -3.09
CA ARG A 266 -8.72 -7.63 -2.29
C ARG A 266 -7.99 -6.30 -2.26
N HIS A 267 -6.68 -6.32 -2.09
CA HIS A 267 -5.87 -5.11 -2.13
C HIS A 267 -6.03 -4.37 -3.46
N LYS A 268 -6.02 -5.09 -4.58
CA LYS A 268 -6.27 -4.49 -5.90
C LYS A 268 -7.66 -3.85 -5.97
N ALA A 269 -8.68 -4.55 -5.51
CA ALA A 269 -10.05 -4.04 -5.50
C ALA A 269 -10.22 -2.79 -4.60
N MET A 270 -9.60 -2.78 -3.40
CA MET A 270 -9.79 -1.70 -2.43
C MET A 270 -8.87 -0.49 -2.65
N THR A 271 -7.67 -0.69 -3.22
CA THR A 271 -6.64 0.37 -3.26
C THR A 271 -6.59 1.12 -4.59
N PHE A 272 -6.99 0.48 -5.69
CA PHE A 272 -6.86 1.05 -7.04
C PHE A 272 -8.17 1.54 -7.64
N LEU A 273 -9.24 1.56 -6.87
CA LEU A 273 -10.52 2.08 -7.36
C LEU A 273 -10.48 3.61 -7.49
N ARG A 274 -10.64 4.05 -8.71
CA ARG A 274 -10.87 5.45 -9.06
C ARG A 274 -12.27 5.56 -9.66
N GLU A 275 -12.85 6.76 -9.64
CA GLU A 275 -14.15 6.98 -10.28
C GLU A 275 -14.21 6.42 -11.71
N ARG A 276 -13.12 6.57 -12.47
CA ARG A 276 -13.00 6.03 -13.81
C ARG A 276 -13.00 4.51 -13.85
N ASP A 277 -12.32 3.85 -12.90
CA ASP A 277 -12.28 2.38 -12.86
C ASP A 277 -13.68 1.80 -12.56
N ILE A 278 -14.46 2.49 -11.70
CA ILE A 278 -15.86 2.13 -11.43
C ILE A 278 -16.71 2.36 -12.67
N ALA A 279 -16.55 3.50 -13.37
CA ALA A 279 -17.30 3.78 -14.57
C ALA A 279 -16.99 2.75 -15.69
N ASP A 280 -15.73 2.32 -15.82
CA ASP A 280 -15.35 1.22 -16.73
C ASP A 280 -16.01 -0.10 -16.34
N LEU A 281 -16.10 -0.43 -15.04
CA LEU A 281 -16.80 -1.63 -14.57
C LEU A 281 -18.29 -1.59 -14.82
N VAL A 282 -18.93 -0.41 -14.72
CA VAL A 282 -20.35 -0.23 -15.11
C VAL A 282 -20.55 -0.48 -16.60
N LEU A 283 -19.63 0.02 -17.44
CA LEU A 283 -19.70 -0.19 -18.90
C LEU A 283 -19.47 -1.66 -19.28
N THR A 284 -18.59 -2.36 -18.58
CA THR A 284 -18.22 -3.78 -18.85
C THR A 284 -19.05 -4.79 -18.07
N GLU A 285 -20.06 -4.33 -17.30
CA GLU A 285 -20.95 -5.16 -16.47
C GLU A 285 -20.24 -5.92 -15.33
N GLY A 286 -19.02 -5.50 -14.95
CA GLY A 286 -18.24 -6.10 -13.87
C GLY A 286 -18.49 -5.48 -12.49
N ILE A 287 -19.39 -4.49 -12.40
CA ILE A 287 -19.61 -3.74 -11.15
C ILE A 287 -20.23 -4.59 -10.04
N ASP A 288 -21.06 -5.57 -10.38
CA ASP A 288 -21.74 -6.41 -9.39
C ASP A 288 -20.78 -7.34 -8.67
N ASP A 289 -19.77 -7.88 -9.36
CA ASP A 289 -18.71 -8.69 -8.74
C ASP A 289 -17.88 -7.86 -7.76
N LEU A 290 -17.58 -6.61 -8.11
CA LEU A 290 -16.90 -5.69 -7.19
C LEU A 290 -17.74 -5.38 -5.96
N LYS A 291 -19.02 -5.06 -6.13
CA LYS A 291 -19.94 -4.79 -5.01
C LYS A 291 -20.04 -5.99 -4.07
N ALA A 292 -20.22 -7.20 -4.60
CA ALA A 292 -20.29 -8.43 -3.81
C ALA A 292 -19.00 -8.67 -2.99
N LEU A 293 -17.83 -8.44 -3.59
CA LEU A 293 -16.55 -8.57 -2.91
C LEU A 293 -16.42 -7.58 -1.74
N LEU A 294 -16.71 -6.31 -1.98
CA LEU A 294 -16.53 -5.24 -0.99
C LEU A 294 -17.54 -5.34 0.17
N ILE A 295 -18.79 -5.71 -0.12
CA ILE A 295 -19.81 -5.98 0.90
C ILE A 295 -19.37 -7.16 1.78
N GLY A 296 -18.87 -8.24 1.17
CA GLY A 296 -18.35 -9.39 1.90
C GLY A 296 -17.18 -9.06 2.83
N ASP A 297 -16.42 -8.01 2.51
CA ASP A 297 -15.31 -7.50 3.33
C ASP A 297 -15.76 -6.39 4.33
N GLY A 298 -17.05 -6.12 4.47
CA GLY A 298 -17.59 -5.10 5.39
C GLY A 298 -17.17 -3.66 5.01
N VAL A 299 -17.07 -3.36 3.72
CA VAL A 299 -16.77 -2.03 3.21
C VAL A 299 -18.05 -1.29 2.87
N ASN A 300 -18.12 0.00 3.23
CA ASN A 300 -19.22 0.85 2.80
C ASN A 300 -19.08 1.14 1.31
N ILE A 301 -20.05 0.70 0.50
CA ILE A 301 -20.05 0.84 -0.95
C ILE A 301 -20.84 2.04 -1.46
N GLN A 302 -21.29 2.95 -0.58
CA GLN A 302 -22.18 4.06 -0.99
C GLN A 302 -21.55 4.92 -2.10
N GLN A 303 -20.25 5.24 -2.00
CA GLN A 303 -19.55 6.00 -3.05
C GLN A 303 -19.56 5.28 -4.40
N ILE A 304 -19.48 3.95 -4.41
CA ILE A 304 -19.54 3.14 -5.64
C ILE A 304 -20.94 3.20 -6.24
N LEU A 305 -21.98 3.08 -5.40
CA LEU A 305 -23.38 3.18 -5.83
C LEU A 305 -23.68 4.57 -6.42
N ASP A 306 -23.15 5.63 -5.83
CA ASP A 306 -23.33 7.01 -6.28
C ASP A 306 -22.65 7.22 -7.66
N ILE A 307 -21.47 6.65 -7.88
CA ILE A 307 -20.78 6.72 -9.16
C ILE A 307 -21.51 5.89 -10.22
N GLU A 308 -21.94 4.68 -9.88
CA GLU A 308 -22.74 3.82 -10.76
C GLU A 308 -24.02 4.53 -11.23
N ALA A 309 -24.77 5.11 -10.29
CA ALA A 309 -25.98 5.87 -10.58
C ALA A 309 -25.70 7.07 -11.52
N ARG A 310 -24.59 7.81 -11.28
CA ARG A 310 -24.17 8.93 -12.12
C ARG A 310 -23.81 8.48 -13.54
N VAL A 311 -23.07 7.38 -13.68
CA VAL A 311 -22.73 6.83 -15.03
C VAL A 311 -23.99 6.44 -15.81
N ILE A 312 -24.93 5.75 -15.16
CA ILE A 312 -26.20 5.34 -15.78
C ILE A 312 -27.01 6.57 -16.21
N GLU A 313 -27.07 7.60 -15.35
CA GLU A 313 -27.81 8.83 -15.66
C GLU A 313 -27.13 9.63 -16.79
N ASP A 314 -25.81 9.70 -16.85
CA ASP A 314 -25.09 10.34 -17.96
C ASP A 314 -25.40 9.65 -19.30
N ILE A 315 -25.42 8.32 -19.34
CA ILE A 315 -25.79 7.56 -20.55
C ILE A 315 -27.25 7.83 -20.95
N ARG A 316 -28.17 7.87 -19.98
CA ARG A 316 -29.60 8.23 -20.24
C ARG A 316 -29.75 9.66 -20.73
N ASN A 317 -28.93 10.59 -20.23
CA ASN A 317 -28.91 11.97 -20.71
C ASN A 317 -28.44 12.07 -22.17
N ILE A 318 -27.39 11.31 -22.53
CA ILE A 318 -26.96 11.22 -23.94
C ILE A 318 -28.11 10.75 -24.82
N GLU A 319 -28.82 9.70 -24.41
CA GLU A 319 -29.97 9.18 -25.12
C GLU A 319 -31.10 10.21 -25.25
N ARG A 320 -31.52 10.83 -24.15
CA ARG A 320 -32.55 11.88 -24.09
C ARG A 320 -32.20 13.06 -25.02
N ASN A 321 -30.98 13.57 -24.90
CA ASN A 321 -30.50 14.69 -25.68
C ASN A 321 -30.44 14.36 -27.16
N THR A 322 -29.98 13.15 -27.53
CA THR A 322 -29.97 12.70 -28.91
C THR A 322 -31.39 12.65 -29.50
N LYS A 323 -32.34 12.07 -28.76
CA LYS A 323 -33.75 11.93 -29.22
C LYS A 323 -34.50 13.27 -29.21
N ALA A 324 -34.17 14.21 -28.35
CA ALA A 324 -34.83 15.51 -28.26
C ALA A 324 -34.48 16.47 -29.41
N VAL A 325 -33.44 16.18 -30.19
CA VAL A 325 -32.98 17.04 -31.29
C VAL A 325 -34.01 17.09 -32.43
N CYS A 326 -34.68 15.99 -32.68
CA CYS A 326 -35.66 15.87 -33.78
C CYS A 326 -36.88 15.07 -33.36
N THR A 327 -37.97 15.21 -34.11
CA THR A 327 -39.20 14.44 -33.94
C THR A 327 -39.22 13.20 -34.86
N GLN A 328 -40.13 12.27 -34.62
CA GLN A 328 -40.29 11.11 -35.50
C GLN A 328 -40.57 11.51 -36.97
N HIS A 329 -41.25 12.64 -37.18
CA HIS A 329 -41.57 13.13 -38.51
C HIS A 329 -40.32 13.59 -39.28
N ASP A 330 -39.30 14.07 -38.60
CA ASP A 330 -38.06 14.52 -39.18
C ASP A 330 -37.25 13.39 -39.82
N PHE A 331 -37.43 12.15 -39.39
CA PHE A 331 -36.81 10.98 -40.01
C PHE A 331 -37.36 10.62 -41.42
N MET A 332 -38.43 11.27 -41.81
CA MET A 332 -38.99 11.13 -43.18
C MET A 332 -38.34 12.10 -44.17
N LEU A 333 -37.53 13.05 -43.74
CA LEU A 333 -36.80 13.95 -44.64
C LEU A 333 -35.74 13.18 -45.43
N ASP A 334 -35.48 13.67 -46.66
CA ASP A 334 -34.33 13.15 -47.41
C ASP A 334 -33.00 13.43 -46.65
N ARG A 335 -32.01 12.61 -46.93
CA ARG A 335 -30.72 12.63 -46.16
C ARG A 335 -30.05 14.00 -46.23
N LYS A 336 -30.10 14.71 -47.36
CA LYS A 336 -29.41 15.99 -47.50
C LYS A 336 -30.09 17.06 -46.64
N THR A 337 -31.40 17.12 -46.68
CA THR A 337 -32.23 18.03 -45.88
C THR A 337 -32.07 17.70 -44.39
N PHE A 338 -32.08 16.44 -44.01
CA PHE A 338 -31.87 16.00 -42.61
C PHE A 338 -30.52 16.46 -42.11
N VAL A 339 -29.42 16.21 -42.84
CA VAL A 339 -28.07 16.62 -42.47
C VAL A 339 -27.96 18.14 -42.32
N GLN A 340 -28.50 18.91 -43.27
CA GLN A 340 -28.47 20.37 -43.21
C GLN A 340 -29.22 20.92 -42.00
N LYS A 341 -30.35 20.32 -41.66
CA LYS A 341 -31.22 20.78 -40.55
C LYS A 341 -30.61 20.45 -39.17
N PHE A 342 -29.98 19.29 -39.02
CA PHE A 342 -29.65 18.75 -37.70
C PHE A 342 -28.14 18.67 -37.37
N ARG A 343 -27.23 18.90 -38.30
CA ARG A 343 -25.80 18.75 -38.08
C ARG A 343 -25.28 19.69 -36.94
N GLU A 344 -25.63 20.96 -37.02
CA GLU A 344 -25.23 21.95 -35.99
C GLU A 344 -26.08 21.79 -34.74
N LYS A 345 -27.40 21.58 -34.88
CA LYS A 345 -28.32 21.43 -33.77
C LYS A 345 -28.02 20.24 -32.86
N ALA A 346 -27.60 19.12 -33.43
CA ALA A 346 -27.23 17.93 -32.70
C ALA A 346 -25.81 18.02 -32.12
N GLY A 347 -24.94 18.86 -32.66
CA GLY A 347 -23.58 19.01 -32.18
C GLY A 347 -22.84 17.68 -32.07
N PRO A 348 -22.29 17.35 -30.87
CA PRO A 348 -21.54 16.10 -30.65
C PRO A 348 -22.39 14.84 -30.84
N TYR A 349 -23.71 14.93 -30.65
CA TYR A 349 -24.63 13.79 -30.78
C TYR A 349 -25.02 13.49 -32.24
N PHE A 350 -24.52 14.26 -33.22
CA PHE A 350 -24.93 14.10 -34.65
C PHE A 350 -24.65 12.70 -35.17
N GLY A 351 -23.54 12.06 -34.79
CA GLY A 351 -23.24 10.69 -35.18
C GLY A 351 -24.28 9.66 -34.70
N LEU A 352 -24.72 9.81 -33.43
CA LEU A 352 -25.78 8.99 -32.85
C LEU A 352 -27.12 9.22 -33.55
N LEU A 353 -27.44 10.47 -33.84
CA LEU A 353 -28.65 10.84 -34.55
C LEU A 353 -28.69 10.28 -35.97
N MET A 354 -27.54 10.28 -36.67
CA MET A 354 -27.43 9.67 -38.03
C MET A 354 -27.59 8.14 -38.02
N ASN A 355 -27.17 7.48 -36.92
CA ASN A 355 -27.45 6.04 -36.75
C ASN A 355 -28.97 5.80 -36.67
N LEU A 356 -29.67 6.58 -35.83
CA LEU A 356 -31.12 6.50 -35.68
C LEU A 356 -31.81 6.81 -37.01
N TYR A 357 -31.39 7.86 -37.75
CA TYR A 357 -31.92 8.19 -39.08
C TYR A 357 -31.77 7.05 -40.07
N SER A 358 -30.68 6.30 -39.98
CA SER A 358 -30.41 5.17 -40.89
C SER A 358 -31.04 3.84 -40.41
N GLY A 359 -31.91 3.87 -39.40
CA GLY A 359 -32.52 2.69 -38.80
C GLY A 359 -31.55 1.78 -38.06
N LYS A 360 -30.36 2.30 -37.67
CA LYS A 360 -29.35 1.60 -36.87
C LYS A 360 -29.51 1.89 -35.40
N THR A 361 -29.06 1.00 -34.59
CA THR A 361 -28.96 1.22 -33.14
C THR A 361 -27.91 2.30 -32.83
N ALA A 362 -28.26 3.28 -32.02
CA ALA A 362 -27.32 4.26 -31.48
C ALA A 362 -26.67 3.66 -30.24
N ASP A 363 -25.33 3.56 -30.25
CA ASP A 363 -24.57 3.04 -29.10
C ASP A 363 -24.18 4.20 -28.18
N TYR A 364 -25.03 4.47 -27.17
CA TYR A 364 -24.84 5.55 -26.20
C TYR A 364 -23.75 5.23 -25.22
N ARG A 365 -23.50 3.94 -24.88
CA ARG A 365 -22.40 3.50 -24.00
C ARG A 365 -21.05 3.78 -24.66
N TYR A 366 -20.88 3.40 -25.92
CA TYR A 366 -19.66 3.69 -26.67
C TYR A 366 -19.41 5.19 -26.81
N PHE A 367 -20.48 5.97 -27.07
CA PHE A 367 -20.36 7.43 -27.14
C PHE A 367 -19.86 8.01 -25.80
N PHE A 368 -20.44 7.58 -24.67
CA PHE A 368 -20.02 7.97 -23.33
C PHE A 368 -18.54 7.62 -23.08
N GLU A 369 -18.13 6.38 -23.35
CA GLU A 369 -16.75 5.92 -23.21
C GLU A 369 -15.74 6.82 -23.96
N LYS A 370 -16.04 7.14 -25.23
CA LYS A 370 -15.14 7.91 -26.10
C LYS A 370 -15.08 9.41 -25.77
N ASN A 371 -16.20 10.00 -25.34
CA ASN A 371 -16.32 11.45 -25.26
C ASN A 371 -16.44 12.00 -23.84
N MET A 372 -16.94 11.23 -22.88
CA MET A 372 -17.26 11.74 -21.54
C MET A 372 -16.48 11.07 -20.42
N LEU A 373 -16.16 9.79 -20.54
CA LEU A 373 -15.51 9.03 -19.47
C LEU A 373 -14.23 9.73 -18.95
N LYS A 374 -13.36 10.18 -19.84
CA LYS A 374 -12.10 10.83 -19.45
C LYS A 374 -12.28 12.25 -18.91
N GLN A 375 -13.35 12.92 -19.28
CA GLN A 375 -13.60 14.31 -18.88
C GLN A 375 -14.38 14.41 -17.59
N ASN A 376 -15.35 13.52 -17.37
CA ASN A 376 -16.31 13.59 -16.28
C ASN A 376 -15.92 12.74 -15.07
N TYR A 377 -15.01 11.75 -15.26
CA TYR A 377 -14.62 10.81 -14.21
C TYR A 377 -13.13 10.91 -13.91
N GLY A 378 -12.84 11.26 -12.67
CA GLY A 378 -11.50 11.58 -12.19
C GLY A 378 -10.57 10.38 -12.09
N LEU A 379 -9.28 10.66 -12.02
CA LEU A 379 -8.22 9.70 -11.67
C LEU A 379 -7.90 9.74 -10.17
N GLY A 380 -8.65 10.53 -9.38
CA GLY A 380 -8.55 10.55 -7.94
C GLY A 380 -8.90 9.19 -7.35
N GLN A 381 -8.07 8.72 -6.44
CA GLN A 381 -8.30 7.47 -5.71
C GLN A 381 -9.45 7.66 -4.73
N LEU A 382 -10.38 6.73 -4.69
CA LEU A 382 -11.48 6.73 -3.72
C LEU A 382 -10.96 6.24 -2.37
N THR A 383 -11.41 6.88 -1.31
CA THR A 383 -11.18 6.40 0.06
C THR A 383 -12.41 5.60 0.49
N LEU A 384 -12.30 4.29 0.44
CA LEU A 384 -13.34 3.40 0.93
C LEU A 384 -13.25 3.29 2.45
N ILE A 385 -14.35 3.54 3.14
CA ILE A 385 -14.46 3.47 4.61
C ILE A 385 -15.11 2.14 5.00
N PRO A 386 -14.70 1.52 6.13
CA PRO A 386 -15.43 0.38 6.69
C PRO A 386 -16.88 0.74 6.94
N SER A 387 -17.80 -0.19 6.75
CA SER A 387 -19.19 -0.01 7.23
C SER A 387 -19.16 0.12 8.75
N VAL A 388 -19.67 1.23 9.26
CA VAL A 388 -19.92 1.34 10.71
C VAL A 388 -21.01 0.30 11.02
N ALA A 389 -20.72 -0.67 11.88
CA ALA A 389 -21.76 -1.51 12.43
C ALA A 389 -22.76 -0.56 13.14
N GLU A 390 -23.99 -0.48 12.65
CA GLU A 390 -25.05 0.22 13.37
C GLU A 390 -25.13 -0.49 14.72
N GLY A 391 -24.71 0.22 15.77
CA GLY A 391 -24.73 -0.29 17.12
C GLY A 391 -26.17 -0.55 17.53
N GLU A 392 -26.42 -1.79 17.99
CA GLU A 392 -27.55 -2.09 18.86
C GLU A 392 -27.35 -1.42 20.24
#